data_d90f3f79bf586f8388d26dd112b49558
#
_entry.id   d90f3f79bf586f8388d26dd112b49558
#
_cell.length_a   1.000
_cell.length_b   1.000
_cell.length_c   1.000
_cell.angle_alpha   90.00
_cell.angle_beta   90.00
_cell.angle_gamma   90.00
#
_symmetry.space_group_name_H-M   'P 1'
#
loop_
_entity.id
_entity.type
_entity.pdbx_description
1 polymer ?
#
loop_
_entity_poly.entity_id
_entity_poly.type
_entity_poly.pdbx_seq_one_letter_code
_entity_poly.pdbx_strand_id
1 'polypeptide(L)'
;MTISPVHVIGAGLAGCEAVTQLTRHGIPVILHEMRPVKSDEAHKTAYFAELVCSNSLRAGNIENAVGLLKEEMRRLGSLIMQKADEHQVPAGGALAVDRDGFAAAVTEAVKANPLVTVIHEEVTDLESLEGTVIVASGPLTSDALFADIKKLLHADYLHFFDAAAPIVTADSLDYDKVYRASRYDKGGADYLNCPFYTKEEYVAFWEALCNAESAPVKDFEHDVFEACMPIEEMAARGEDTMRFGPLKPVGLIDPRNGKEAYAVVQLRQDNAAASLYNLVGFQTHLKWPEQRRVFGMIPGLENAEFVRFGVMHKNTYLNSPQLLDKHFNLRSNKRFYFAGQMTGVEGYVESAASGLMAGLAAARAVLELPEVEFPEVTAHGALANYISNPTIENFQPMNINFGLIPPLTVRIRKKREKNAQIAARALEALDGFLPALKTEQA
;
A
#
# COMPACT_ATOMS: atom_id res chain seq x y z
N MET A 1 8.63 21.31 -31.13
CA MET A 1 7.26 20.74 -31.17
C MET A 1 6.61 20.97 -29.83
N THR A 2 5.35 21.40 -29.79
CA THR A 2 4.61 21.48 -28.51
C THR A 2 4.23 20.07 -28.12
N ILE A 3 4.71 19.61 -26.97
CA ILE A 3 4.36 18.30 -26.45
C ILE A 3 2.92 18.37 -25.92
N SER A 4 2.05 17.49 -26.42
CA SER A 4 0.68 17.38 -25.91
C SER A 4 0.68 16.89 -24.44
N PRO A 5 -0.19 17.42 -23.58
CA PRO A 5 -0.24 16.99 -22.20
C PRO A 5 -0.67 15.53 -22.09
N VAL A 6 -0.16 14.84 -21.06
CA VAL A 6 -0.59 13.50 -20.68
C VAL A 6 -1.67 13.63 -19.60
N HIS A 7 -2.77 12.88 -19.78
CA HIS A 7 -3.83 12.81 -18.78
C HIS A 7 -3.50 11.74 -17.72
N VAL A 8 -3.52 12.12 -16.45
CA VAL A 8 -3.39 11.19 -15.32
C VAL A 8 -4.68 11.24 -14.50
N ILE A 9 -5.31 10.07 -14.29
CA ILE A 9 -6.60 9.97 -13.61
C ILE A 9 -6.40 9.36 -12.24
N GLY A 10 -6.66 10.15 -11.21
CA GLY A 10 -6.47 9.82 -9.79
C GLY A 10 -5.15 10.34 -9.23
N ALA A 11 -5.23 11.14 -8.16
CA ALA A 11 -4.09 11.69 -7.43
C ALA A 11 -3.70 10.83 -6.21
N GLY A 12 -3.80 9.51 -6.33
CA GLY A 12 -3.28 8.55 -5.36
C GLY A 12 -1.76 8.40 -5.44
N LEU A 13 -1.20 7.43 -4.72
CA LEU A 13 0.25 7.13 -4.71
C LEU A 13 0.79 6.90 -6.13
N ALA A 14 0.10 6.09 -6.93
CA ALA A 14 0.50 5.77 -8.28
C ALA A 14 0.40 6.98 -9.23
N GLY A 15 -0.70 7.74 -9.15
CA GLY A 15 -0.87 8.94 -9.99
C GLY A 15 0.16 10.02 -9.70
N CYS A 16 0.47 10.28 -8.42
CA CYS A 16 1.50 11.24 -8.03
C CYS A 16 2.90 10.85 -8.52
N GLU A 17 3.22 9.55 -8.51
CA GLU A 17 4.48 9.06 -9.10
C GLU A 17 4.49 9.20 -10.62
N ALA A 18 3.42 8.83 -11.31
CA ALA A 18 3.31 8.99 -12.75
C ALA A 18 3.49 10.46 -13.17
N VAL A 19 2.80 11.39 -12.50
CA VAL A 19 2.97 12.84 -12.69
C VAL A 19 4.42 13.25 -12.50
N THR A 20 5.08 12.75 -11.46
CA THR A 20 6.47 13.08 -11.18
C THR A 20 7.41 12.64 -12.30
N GLN A 21 7.24 11.43 -12.84
CA GLN A 21 8.07 10.93 -13.92
C GLN A 21 7.83 11.71 -15.22
N LEU A 22 6.58 11.98 -15.57
CA LEU A 22 6.23 12.78 -16.74
C LEU A 22 6.84 14.18 -16.69
N THR A 23 6.66 14.89 -15.57
CA THR A 23 7.14 16.27 -15.43
C THR A 23 8.66 16.37 -15.38
N ARG A 24 9.36 15.37 -14.86
CA ARG A 24 10.83 15.28 -14.93
C ARG A 24 11.36 15.18 -16.36
N HIS A 25 10.56 14.64 -17.25
CA HIS A 25 10.87 14.59 -18.69
C HIS A 25 10.33 15.82 -19.45
N GLY A 26 9.90 16.86 -18.74
CA GLY A 26 9.40 18.11 -19.34
C GLY A 26 8.01 17.99 -20.00
N ILE A 27 7.27 16.93 -19.69
CA ILE A 27 5.95 16.67 -20.28
C ILE A 27 4.86 17.35 -19.43
N PRO A 28 4.01 18.21 -20.01
CA PRO A 28 2.85 18.76 -19.32
C PRO A 28 1.86 17.66 -18.93
N VAL A 29 1.23 17.80 -17.77
CA VAL A 29 0.27 16.83 -17.22
C VAL A 29 -1.04 17.52 -16.88
N ILE A 30 -2.16 16.90 -17.27
CA ILE A 30 -3.49 17.20 -16.74
C ILE A 30 -3.84 16.09 -15.73
N LEU A 31 -3.84 16.45 -14.46
CA LEU A 31 -4.17 15.54 -13.35
C LEU A 31 -5.63 15.69 -12.97
N HIS A 32 -6.43 14.65 -13.22
CA HIS A 32 -7.83 14.59 -12.85
C HIS A 32 -7.97 13.93 -11.48
N GLU A 33 -8.53 14.64 -10.51
CA GLU A 33 -8.81 14.12 -9.17
C GLU A 33 -10.26 14.47 -8.80
N MET A 34 -11.07 13.47 -8.51
CA MET A 34 -12.48 13.70 -8.22
C MET A 34 -12.74 14.45 -6.91
N ARG A 35 -11.85 14.33 -5.93
CA ARG A 35 -11.96 15.04 -4.65
C ARG A 35 -11.52 16.50 -4.78
N PRO A 36 -12.15 17.43 -4.11
CA PRO A 36 -13.25 17.27 -3.13
C PRO A 36 -14.65 17.28 -3.75
N VAL A 37 -14.79 17.35 -5.08
CA VAL A 37 -16.11 17.45 -5.75
C VAL A 37 -16.93 16.18 -5.53
N LYS A 38 -16.29 15.02 -5.65
CA LYS A 38 -16.85 13.71 -5.35
C LYS A 38 -15.91 12.95 -4.42
N SER A 39 -16.44 12.41 -3.33
CA SER A 39 -15.67 11.61 -2.35
C SER A 39 -16.08 10.14 -2.42
N ASP A 40 -15.19 9.27 -1.99
CA ASP A 40 -15.46 7.86 -1.72
C ASP A 40 -15.57 7.60 -0.21
N GLU A 41 -15.82 6.35 0.17
CA GLU A 41 -16.06 5.97 1.57
C GLU A 41 -14.77 5.94 2.43
N ALA A 42 -13.60 5.81 1.82
CA ALA A 42 -12.34 5.61 2.55
C ALA A 42 -11.55 6.88 2.78
N HIS A 43 -11.48 7.77 1.79
CA HIS A 43 -10.74 9.01 1.90
C HIS A 43 -11.47 10.02 2.80
N LYS A 44 -10.73 10.73 3.63
CA LYS A 44 -11.25 11.70 4.61
C LYS A 44 -10.83 13.13 4.29
N THR A 45 -9.83 13.31 3.45
CA THR A 45 -9.27 14.61 3.08
C THR A 45 -9.30 14.81 1.56
N ALA A 46 -9.00 16.03 1.12
CA ALA A 46 -8.74 16.34 -0.28
C ALA A 46 -7.25 16.24 -0.63
N TYR A 47 -6.41 15.75 0.27
CA TYR A 47 -4.98 15.55 0.01
C TYR A 47 -4.74 14.42 -0.98
N PHE A 48 -3.71 14.56 -1.79
CA PHE A 48 -3.21 13.52 -2.68
C PHE A 48 -2.45 12.45 -1.89
N ALA A 49 -2.34 11.26 -2.46
CA ALA A 49 -1.63 10.13 -1.84
C ALA A 49 -2.05 9.83 -0.39
N GLU A 50 -3.31 10.10 -0.02
CA GLU A 50 -3.84 9.78 1.31
C GLU A 50 -3.76 8.28 1.58
N LEU A 51 -3.17 7.90 2.74
CA LEU A 51 -3.06 6.50 3.16
C LEU A 51 -4.32 6.08 3.91
N VAL A 52 -5.18 5.32 3.26
CA VAL A 52 -6.54 5.03 3.77
C VAL A 52 -6.61 3.90 4.80
N CYS A 53 -5.76 2.87 4.72
CA CYS A 53 -5.86 1.72 5.62
C CYS A 53 -4.84 1.76 6.78
N SER A 54 -3.60 2.15 6.50
CA SER A 54 -2.48 2.15 7.47
C SER A 54 -1.52 3.28 7.14
N ASN A 55 -0.78 3.79 8.11
CA ASN A 55 0.31 4.73 7.87
C ASN A 55 1.66 4.05 7.62
N SER A 56 1.69 2.72 7.51
CA SER A 56 2.90 1.94 7.31
C SER A 56 3.15 1.62 5.85
N LEU A 57 4.35 1.90 5.41
CA LEU A 57 4.90 1.43 4.13
C LEU A 57 5.69 0.12 4.30
N ARG A 58 5.42 -0.64 5.37
CA ARG A 58 6.02 -1.94 5.71
C ARG A 58 7.55 -1.86 5.96
N ALA A 59 8.24 -3.02 5.95
CA ALA A 59 9.64 -3.13 6.32
C ALA A 59 10.57 -2.19 5.54
N GLY A 60 11.46 -1.47 6.27
CA GLY A 60 12.43 -0.54 5.70
C GLY A 60 13.71 -1.18 5.15
N ASN A 61 14.10 -2.36 5.69
CA ASN A 61 15.36 -3.02 5.37
C ASN A 61 15.31 -3.74 4.01
N ILE A 62 16.36 -3.61 3.20
CA ILE A 62 16.54 -4.24 1.87
C ILE A 62 16.57 -5.77 1.90
N GLU A 63 16.80 -6.40 3.06
CA GLU A 63 16.66 -7.86 3.23
C GLU A 63 15.19 -8.33 3.19
N ASN A 64 14.25 -7.40 3.09
CA ASN A 64 12.85 -7.62 2.74
C ASN A 64 12.57 -7.08 1.33
N ALA A 65 11.80 -7.79 0.54
CA ALA A 65 11.57 -7.41 -0.86
C ALA A 65 10.93 -6.01 -1.00
N VAL A 66 10.01 -5.63 -0.08
CA VAL A 66 9.44 -4.29 -0.09
C VAL A 66 10.45 -3.20 0.33
N GLY A 67 11.44 -3.55 1.15
CA GLY A 67 12.55 -2.65 1.48
C GLY A 67 13.47 -2.46 0.27
N LEU A 68 13.73 -3.53 -0.48
CA LEU A 68 14.45 -3.46 -1.75
C LEU A 68 13.71 -2.58 -2.76
N LEU A 69 12.40 -2.79 -2.95
CA LEU A 69 11.58 -1.97 -3.87
C LEU A 69 11.66 -0.48 -3.51
N LYS A 70 11.58 -0.14 -2.20
CA LYS A 70 11.74 1.26 -1.74
C LYS A 70 13.11 1.83 -2.08
N GLU A 71 14.17 1.06 -1.90
CA GLU A 71 15.52 1.52 -2.24
C GLU A 71 15.68 1.72 -3.76
N GLU A 72 15.11 0.84 -4.57
CA GLU A 72 15.06 1.01 -6.01
C GLU A 72 14.29 2.29 -6.39
N MET A 73 13.13 2.54 -5.79
CA MET A 73 12.36 3.76 -6.00
C MET A 73 13.15 5.03 -5.60
N ARG A 74 13.92 5.00 -4.49
CA ARG A 74 14.78 6.14 -4.11
C ARG A 74 15.81 6.43 -5.19
N ARG A 75 16.48 5.42 -5.72
CA ARG A 75 17.46 5.57 -6.81
C ARG A 75 16.83 6.10 -8.10
N LEU A 76 15.58 5.75 -8.35
CA LEU A 76 14.77 6.26 -9.46
C LEU A 76 14.19 7.67 -9.18
N GLY A 77 14.41 8.19 -7.97
CA GLY A 77 13.97 9.52 -7.57
C GLY A 77 12.46 9.63 -7.33
N SER A 78 11.85 8.65 -6.69
CA SER A 78 10.44 8.65 -6.31
C SER A 78 10.08 9.82 -5.41
N LEU A 79 9.01 10.55 -5.75
CA LEU A 79 8.42 11.58 -4.90
C LEU A 79 7.84 10.98 -3.63
N ILE A 80 7.14 9.86 -3.76
CA ILE A 80 6.49 9.17 -2.63
C ILE A 80 7.53 8.75 -1.61
N MET A 81 8.66 8.17 -2.05
CA MET A 81 9.72 7.78 -1.12
C MET A 81 10.42 8.97 -0.49
N GLN A 82 10.66 10.04 -1.25
CA GLN A 82 11.22 11.28 -0.69
C GLN A 82 10.32 11.81 0.43
N LYS A 83 9.03 11.96 0.18
CA LYS A 83 8.09 12.49 1.19
C LYS A 83 7.85 11.53 2.35
N ALA A 84 7.93 10.22 2.12
CA ALA A 84 7.86 9.24 3.19
C ALA A 84 9.08 9.33 4.14
N ASP A 85 10.28 9.51 3.60
CA ASP A 85 11.50 9.65 4.41
C ASP A 85 11.51 10.98 5.20
N GLU A 86 10.96 12.07 4.61
CA GLU A 86 10.82 13.38 5.28
C GLU A 86 9.80 13.38 6.43
N HIS A 87 8.76 12.52 6.35
CA HIS A 87 7.65 12.45 7.31
C HIS A 87 7.62 11.14 8.11
N GLN A 88 8.76 10.51 8.31
CA GLN A 88 8.86 9.25 9.05
C GLN A 88 8.49 9.43 10.52
N VAL A 89 7.75 8.45 11.06
CA VAL A 89 7.47 8.30 12.49
C VAL A 89 8.04 6.98 13.01
N PRO A 90 8.33 6.87 14.32
CA PRO A 90 8.88 5.65 14.92
C PRO A 90 7.98 4.44 14.70
N ALA A 91 8.55 3.36 14.13
CA ALA A 91 7.83 2.11 13.84
C ALA A 91 8.75 0.88 13.78
N GLY A 92 9.80 0.84 14.60
CA GLY A 92 10.75 -0.28 14.63
C GLY A 92 11.46 -0.49 13.30
N GLY A 93 11.35 -1.68 12.75
CA GLY A 93 11.94 -2.02 11.44
C GLY A 93 11.07 -1.66 10.22
N ALA A 94 9.93 -1.01 10.43
CA ALA A 94 9.05 -0.55 9.36
C ALA A 94 9.28 0.93 9.03
N LEU A 95 8.98 1.34 7.81
CA LEU A 95 8.82 2.74 7.44
C LEU A 95 7.34 3.10 7.64
N ALA A 96 7.05 3.90 8.64
CA ALA A 96 5.73 4.49 8.85
C ALA A 96 5.83 6.01 8.78
N VAL A 97 4.76 6.69 8.42
CA VAL A 97 4.75 8.13 8.20
C VAL A 97 3.69 8.82 9.06
N ASP A 98 3.92 10.09 9.37
CA ASP A 98 2.84 10.99 9.75
C ASP A 98 1.87 11.08 8.57
N ARG A 99 0.67 10.54 8.75
CA ARG A 99 -0.29 10.35 7.66
C ARG A 99 -0.67 11.66 6.97
N ASP A 100 -1.02 12.66 7.77
CA ASP A 100 -1.50 13.93 7.25
C ASP A 100 -0.35 14.79 6.71
N GLY A 101 0.77 14.84 7.42
CA GLY A 101 1.98 15.53 6.98
C GLY A 101 2.52 14.99 5.66
N PHE A 102 2.57 13.69 5.51
CA PHE A 102 2.97 13.02 4.26
C PHE A 102 2.04 13.39 3.10
N ALA A 103 0.73 13.23 3.28
CA ALA A 103 -0.24 13.49 2.22
C ALA A 103 -0.26 14.98 1.83
N ALA A 104 -0.17 15.91 2.80
CA ALA A 104 -0.05 17.33 2.56
C ALA A 104 1.21 17.67 1.75
N ALA A 105 2.36 17.11 2.11
CA ALA A 105 3.63 17.36 1.44
C ALA A 105 3.66 16.83 0.00
N VAL A 106 3.06 15.67 -0.27
CA VAL A 106 2.88 15.15 -1.64
C VAL A 106 1.97 16.08 -2.44
N THR A 107 0.85 16.51 -1.86
CA THR A 107 -0.12 17.42 -2.49
C THR A 107 0.54 18.73 -2.90
N GLU A 108 1.31 19.32 -1.98
CA GLU A 108 2.03 20.58 -2.24
C GLU A 108 3.06 20.42 -3.37
N ALA A 109 3.87 19.35 -3.33
CA ALA A 109 4.89 19.09 -4.34
C ALA A 109 4.29 18.93 -5.74
N VAL A 110 3.17 18.22 -5.88
CA VAL A 110 2.49 18.02 -7.16
C VAL A 110 1.86 19.33 -7.65
N LYS A 111 1.14 20.06 -6.79
CA LYS A 111 0.45 21.32 -7.15
C LYS A 111 1.42 22.46 -7.46
N ALA A 112 2.59 22.48 -6.82
CA ALA A 112 3.61 23.51 -7.07
C ALA A 112 4.35 23.32 -8.41
N ASN A 113 4.20 22.17 -9.07
CA ASN A 113 4.89 21.90 -10.32
C ASN A 113 4.22 22.66 -11.47
N PRO A 114 4.93 23.57 -12.18
CA PRO A 114 4.35 24.41 -13.24
C PRO A 114 3.88 23.63 -14.48
N LEU A 115 4.30 22.38 -14.63
CA LEU A 115 3.86 21.50 -15.72
C LEU A 115 2.57 20.74 -15.38
N VAL A 116 2.02 20.89 -14.18
CA VAL A 116 0.82 20.18 -13.72
C VAL A 116 -0.38 21.11 -13.68
N THR A 117 -1.41 20.72 -14.40
CA THR A 117 -2.75 21.32 -14.29
C THR A 117 -3.65 20.33 -13.55
N VAL A 118 -4.16 20.70 -12.38
CA VAL A 118 -5.11 19.87 -11.62
C VAL A 118 -6.53 20.26 -11.99
N ILE A 119 -7.33 19.24 -12.36
CA ILE A 119 -8.77 19.40 -12.63
C ILE A 119 -9.51 18.55 -11.59
N HIS A 120 -10.37 19.20 -10.80
CA HIS A 120 -11.21 18.52 -9.82
C HIS A 120 -12.52 18.08 -10.47
N GLU A 121 -12.49 16.88 -11.05
CA GLU A 121 -13.65 16.27 -11.71
C GLU A 121 -13.58 14.74 -11.68
N GLU A 122 -14.74 14.12 -11.81
CA GLU A 122 -14.84 12.69 -12.09
C GLU A 122 -14.75 12.46 -13.59
N VAL A 123 -13.73 11.73 -14.04
CA VAL A 123 -13.64 11.27 -15.43
C VAL A 123 -14.59 10.09 -15.62
N THR A 124 -15.44 10.19 -16.63
CA THR A 124 -16.47 9.16 -16.95
C THR A 124 -16.41 8.65 -18.38
N ASP A 125 -15.53 9.23 -19.22
CA ASP A 125 -15.32 8.87 -20.63
C ASP A 125 -13.83 9.01 -20.95
N LEU A 126 -13.12 7.87 -20.98
CA LEU A 126 -11.68 7.81 -21.25
C LEU A 126 -11.34 8.08 -22.72
N GLU A 127 -12.25 7.71 -23.63
CA GLU A 127 -12.03 7.87 -25.07
C GLU A 127 -12.11 9.33 -25.50
N SER A 128 -12.84 10.17 -24.77
CA SER A 128 -12.93 11.60 -24.98
C SER A 128 -11.62 12.37 -24.69
N LEU A 129 -10.72 11.78 -23.89
CA LEU A 129 -9.42 12.37 -23.58
C LEU A 129 -8.45 12.14 -24.74
N GLU A 130 -7.87 13.20 -25.26
CA GLU A 130 -6.92 13.12 -26.37
C GLU A 130 -5.51 12.74 -25.90
N GLY A 131 -4.74 12.04 -26.73
CA GLY A 131 -3.35 11.67 -26.45
C GLY A 131 -3.20 10.50 -25.47
N THR A 132 -2.14 10.54 -24.67
CA THR A 132 -1.79 9.48 -23.73
C THR A 132 -2.56 9.65 -22.41
N VAL A 133 -3.08 8.54 -21.89
CA VAL A 133 -3.87 8.51 -20.66
C VAL A 133 -3.30 7.46 -19.68
N ILE A 134 -3.05 7.85 -18.44
CA ILE A 134 -2.66 6.95 -17.35
C ILE A 134 -3.81 6.86 -16.34
N VAL A 135 -4.42 5.70 -16.21
CA VAL A 135 -5.49 5.43 -15.24
C VAL A 135 -4.84 4.93 -13.95
N ALA A 136 -4.86 5.77 -12.92
CA ALA A 136 -4.29 5.52 -11.59
C ALA A 136 -5.32 5.78 -10.47
N SER A 137 -6.59 5.55 -10.76
CA SER A 137 -7.73 5.84 -9.88
C SER A 137 -7.82 4.92 -8.64
N GLY A 138 -6.97 3.89 -8.58
CA GLY A 138 -6.84 3.01 -7.43
C GLY A 138 -7.98 2.01 -7.27
N PRO A 139 -8.05 1.32 -6.12
CA PRO A 139 -9.02 0.26 -5.87
C PRO A 139 -10.45 0.77 -5.66
N LEU A 140 -10.60 2.06 -5.30
CA LEU A 140 -11.88 2.72 -5.05
C LEU A 140 -12.32 3.58 -6.25
N THR A 141 -12.04 3.11 -7.44
CA THR A 141 -12.50 3.72 -8.69
C THR A 141 -14.01 3.89 -8.69
N SER A 142 -14.49 5.07 -9.07
CA SER A 142 -15.92 5.37 -9.10
C SER A 142 -16.67 4.46 -10.07
N ASP A 143 -17.95 4.21 -9.79
CA ASP A 143 -18.77 3.32 -10.63
C ASP A 143 -18.85 3.77 -12.08
N ALA A 144 -18.88 5.09 -12.33
CA ALA A 144 -18.96 5.64 -13.68
C ALA A 144 -17.66 5.41 -14.47
N LEU A 145 -16.50 5.73 -13.87
CA LEU A 145 -15.21 5.46 -14.49
C LEU A 145 -14.98 3.95 -14.62
N PHE A 146 -15.39 3.16 -13.63
CA PHE A 146 -15.33 1.71 -13.68
C PHE A 146 -16.12 1.13 -14.87
N ALA A 147 -17.36 1.60 -15.09
CA ALA A 147 -18.18 1.17 -16.21
C ALA A 147 -17.55 1.52 -17.57
N ASP A 148 -16.87 2.66 -17.65
CA ASP A 148 -16.19 3.10 -18.87
C ASP A 148 -14.90 2.30 -19.13
N ILE A 149 -14.09 2.04 -18.09
CA ILE A 149 -12.94 1.14 -18.19
C ILE A 149 -13.40 -0.24 -18.67
N LYS A 150 -14.53 -0.78 -18.14
CA LYS A 150 -15.08 -2.06 -18.59
C LYS A 150 -15.40 -2.08 -20.10
N LYS A 151 -15.95 -1.00 -20.63
CA LYS A 151 -16.19 -0.87 -22.09
C LYS A 151 -14.88 -0.88 -22.86
N LEU A 152 -13.91 -0.07 -22.42
CA LEU A 152 -12.59 0.04 -23.06
C LEU A 152 -11.85 -1.31 -23.11
N LEU A 153 -11.96 -2.11 -22.06
CA LEU A 153 -11.25 -3.39 -21.94
C LEU A 153 -11.96 -4.56 -22.60
N HIS A 154 -13.26 -4.47 -22.88
CA HIS A 154 -14.12 -5.58 -23.32
C HIS A 154 -13.98 -6.82 -22.41
N ALA A 155 -13.73 -6.62 -21.12
CA ALA A 155 -13.40 -7.67 -20.16
C ALA A 155 -14.13 -7.47 -18.83
N ASP A 156 -14.37 -8.58 -18.12
CA ASP A 156 -14.85 -8.55 -16.75
C ASP A 156 -13.68 -8.35 -15.78
N TYR A 157 -13.99 -7.74 -14.64
CA TYR A 157 -13.04 -7.46 -13.57
C TYR A 157 -13.02 -8.57 -12.54
N LEU A 158 -11.90 -8.66 -11.83
CA LEU A 158 -11.78 -9.41 -10.61
C LEU A 158 -11.94 -8.45 -9.41
N HIS A 159 -12.49 -8.93 -8.31
CA HIS A 159 -12.71 -8.16 -7.10
C HIS A 159 -12.09 -8.87 -5.91
N PHE A 160 -11.61 -8.10 -4.95
CA PHE A 160 -11.28 -8.57 -3.61
C PHE A 160 -11.68 -7.51 -2.58
N PHE A 161 -11.64 -7.89 -1.30
CA PHE A 161 -12.00 -6.99 -0.20
C PHE A 161 -10.79 -6.70 0.66
N ASP A 162 -10.70 -5.46 1.15
CA ASP A 162 -9.69 -5.00 2.09
C ASP A 162 -10.38 -4.32 3.27
N ALA A 163 -9.81 -4.46 4.47
CA ALA A 163 -10.35 -3.90 5.68
C ALA A 163 -9.34 -2.96 6.34
N ALA A 164 -9.79 -1.78 6.76
CA ALA A 164 -8.98 -0.82 7.50
C ALA A 164 -8.97 -1.14 9.00
N ALA A 165 -7.83 -0.90 9.65
CA ALA A 165 -7.69 -1.03 11.10
C ALA A 165 -8.12 0.25 11.82
N PRO A 166 -8.64 0.15 13.07
CA PRO A 166 -9.04 1.30 13.88
C PRO A 166 -7.85 2.15 14.33
N ILE A 167 -8.14 3.44 14.61
CA ILE A 167 -7.21 4.40 15.21
C ILE A 167 -7.82 4.96 16.48
N VAL A 168 -7.01 5.03 17.55
CA VAL A 168 -7.40 5.54 18.88
C VAL A 168 -6.54 6.73 19.28
N THR A 169 -7.06 7.59 20.19
CA THR A 169 -6.29 8.70 20.76
C THR A 169 -5.34 8.21 21.85
N ALA A 170 -4.16 8.83 21.93
CA ALA A 170 -3.13 8.48 22.91
C ALA A 170 -3.56 8.74 24.37
N ASP A 171 -4.29 9.83 24.59
CA ASP A 171 -4.74 10.27 25.92
C ASP A 171 -5.87 9.40 26.49
N SER A 172 -6.52 8.61 25.66
CA SER A 172 -7.54 7.63 26.08
C SER A 172 -6.98 6.28 26.53
N LEU A 173 -5.66 6.06 26.35
CA LEU A 173 -4.98 4.80 26.70
C LEU A 173 -4.61 4.74 28.18
N ASP A 174 -4.75 3.56 28.80
CA ASP A 174 -4.29 3.28 30.17
C ASP A 174 -2.81 2.89 30.15
N TYR A 175 -1.93 3.86 30.39
CA TYR A 175 -0.48 3.67 30.38
C TYR A 175 0.06 2.81 31.53
N ASP A 176 -0.74 2.53 32.57
CA ASP A 176 -0.35 1.59 33.62
C ASP A 176 -0.43 0.13 33.15
N LYS A 177 -1.25 -0.13 32.13
CA LYS A 177 -1.46 -1.47 31.55
C LYS A 177 -0.58 -1.75 30.34
N VAL A 178 -0.26 -0.73 29.54
CA VAL A 178 0.55 -0.88 28.33
C VAL A 178 2.03 -0.61 28.61
N TYR A 179 2.91 -1.10 27.71
CA TYR A 179 4.34 -0.85 27.80
C TYR A 179 4.94 -0.57 26.42
N ARG A 180 6.06 0.15 26.37
CA ARG A 180 6.79 0.44 25.14
C ARG A 180 7.86 -0.60 24.88
N ALA A 181 7.83 -1.24 23.73
CA ALA A 181 8.88 -2.13 23.23
C ALA A 181 8.71 -2.37 21.73
N SER A 182 9.79 -2.74 21.08
CA SER A 182 9.75 -3.28 19.70
C SER A 182 10.16 -4.75 19.73
N ARG A 183 9.56 -5.54 18.85
CA ARG A 183 9.81 -6.98 18.76
C ARG A 183 11.28 -7.28 18.44
N TYR A 184 11.91 -8.11 19.29
CA TYR A 184 13.33 -8.46 19.22
C TYR A 184 14.26 -7.23 19.31
N ASP A 185 13.86 -6.20 20.03
CA ASP A 185 14.58 -4.93 20.24
C ASP A 185 15.04 -4.25 18.92
N LYS A 186 14.25 -4.45 17.85
CA LYS A 186 14.53 -3.83 16.56
C LYS A 186 13.99 -2.41 16.52
N GLY A 187 14.90 -1.43 16.39
CA GLY A 187 14.60 -0.02 16.28
C GLY A 187 14.65 0.70 17.63
N GLY A 188 13.82 0.53 18.52
CA GLY A 188 13.68 1.17 19.82
C GLY A 188 12.40 0.72 20.51
N ALA A 189 11.92 1.47 21.48
CA ALA A 189 10.64 1.23 22.15
C ALA A 189 9.47 1.87 21.38
N ASP A 190 9.32 1.54 20.11
CA ASP A 190 8.50 2.28 19.14
C ASP A 190 7.02 1.94 19.17
N TYR A 191 6.68 0.75 19.67
CA TYR A 191 5.28 0.30 19.79
C TYR A 191 4.79 0.40 21.22
N LEU A 192 3.51 0.76 21.40
CA LEU A 192 2.79 0.47 22.63
C LEU A 192 2.23 -0.94 22.53
N ASN A 193 2.45 -1.74 23.58
CA ASN A 193 2.06 -3.14 23.65
C ASN A 193 1.00 -3.31 24.73
N CYS A 194 -0.12 -3.93 24.37
CA CYS A 194 -1.26 -4.22 25.23
C CYS A 194 -1.26 -5.74 25.53
N PRO A 195 -0.73 -6.17 26.67
CA PRO A 195 -0.53 -7.59 26.98
C PRO A 195 -1.76 -8.23 27.58
N PHE A 196 -2.19 -9.37 27.05
CA PHE A 196 -2.99 -10.36 27.78
C PHE A 196 -2.01 -11.27 28.53
N TYR A 197 -1.96 -11.19 29.85
CA TYR A 197 -1.02 -12.00 30.62
C TYR A 197 -1.50 -13.42 30.87
N THR A 198 -2.81 -13.61 30.90
CA THR A 198 -3.40 -14.92 31.16
C THR A 198 -4.13 -15.46 29.93
N LYS A 199 -4.25 -16.79 29.87
CA LYS A 199 -5.04 -17.44 28.82
C LYS A 199 -6.52 -17.06 28.93
N GLU A 200 -7.03 -16.95 30.16
CA GLU A 200 -8.44 -16.65 30.44
C GLU A 200 -8.84 -15.27 29.91
N GLU A 201 -8.00 -14.24 30.10
CA GLU A 201 -8.24 -12.90 29.53
C GLU A 201 -8.29 -12.93 28.02
N TYR A 202 -7.34 -13.64 27.41
CA TYR A 202 -7.28 -13.76 25.96
C TYR A 202 -8.47 -14.54 25.38
N VAL A 203 -8.85 -15.66 26.00
CA VAL A 203 -9.97 -16.49 25.54
C VAL A 203 -11.28 -15.70 25.63
N ALA A 204 -11.50 -14.94 26.70
CA ALA A 204 -12.68 -14.08 26.81
C ALA A 204 -12.75 -13.04 25.69
N PHE A 205 -11.62 -12.44 25.33
CA PHE A 205 -11.52 -11.53 24.17
C PHE A 205 -11.77 -12.27 22.86
N TRP A 206 -11.15 -13.44 22.65
CA TRP A 206 -11.32 -14.25 21.43
C TRP A 206 -12.77 -14.69 21.25
N GLU A 207 -13.43 -15.17 22.29
CA GLU A 207 -14.86 -15.54 22.25
C GLU A 207 -15.75 -14.33 21.93
N ALA A 208 -15.48 -13.17 22.54
CA ALA A 208 -16.22 -11.94 22.27
C ALA A 208 -16.04 -11.49 20.80
N LEU A 209 -14.85 -11.66 20.25
CA LEU A 209 -14.54 -11.34 18.85
C LEU A 209 -15.24 -12.28 17.87
N CYS A 210 -15.21 -13.60 18.13
CA CYS A 210 -15.89 -14.60 17.31
C CYS A 210 -17.42 -14.45 17.28
N ASN A 211 -18.00 -13.91 18.37
CA ASN A 211 -19.45 -13.74 18.51
C ASN A 211 -19.92 -12.30 18.19
N ALA A 212 -19.02 -11.43 17.78
CA ALA A 212 -19.35 -10.03 17.49
C ALA A 212 -20.13 -9.88 16.19
N GLU A 213 -21.04 -8.91 16.15
CA GLU A 213 -21.80 -8.63 14.94
C GLU A 213 -20.95 -7.90 13.90
N SER A 214 -20.87 -8.49 12.72
CA SER A 214 -20.27 -7.87 11.54
C SER A 214 -21.29 -7.03 10.76
N ALA A 215 -20.78 -6.05 10.01
CA ALA A 215 -21.57 -5.38 8.99
C ALA A 215 -22.03 -6.42 7.94
N PRO A 216 -23.20 -6.24 7.29
CA PRO A 216 -23.66 -7.19 6.27
C PRO A 216 -22.67 -7.29 5.14
N VAL A 217 -22.10 -8.47 4.95
CA VAL A 217 -21.25 -8.80 3.81
C VAL A 217 -22.17 -9.27 2.69
N LYS A 218 -22.04 -8.72 1.48
CA LYS A 218 -22.81 -9.20 0.33
C LYS A 218 -22.25 -10.54 -0.14
N ASP A 219 -23.09 -11.44 -0.66
CA ASP A 219 -22.79 -12.85 -0.97
C ASP A 219 -21.57 -13.13 -1.87
N PHE A 220 -20.96 -12.11 -2.46
CA PHE A 220 -19.75 -12.20 -3.31
C PHE A 220 -18.47 -11.70 -2.61
N GLU A 221 -18.51 -11.43 -1.30
CA GLU A 221 -17.42 -10.85 -0.50
C GLU A 221 -16.52 -11.89 0.19
N HIS A 222 -16.47 -13.13 -0.31
CA HIS A 222 -15.68 -14.20 0.31
C HIS A 222 -14.20 -14.23 -0.10
N ASP A 223 -13.79 -13.46 -1.11
CA ASP A 223 -12.41 -13.42 -1.57
C ASP A 223 -11.63 -12.26 -0.89
N VAL A 224 -11.28 -12.46 0.39
CA VAL A 224 -10.43 -11.52 1.14
C VAL A 224 -8.96 -11.84 0.87
N PHE A 225 -8.17 -10.82 0.55
CA PHE A 225 -6.72 -10.97 0.46
C PHE A 225 -6.13 -11.37 1.82
N GLU A 226 -5.37 -12.45 1.89
CA GLU A 226 -4.92 -13.07 3.15
C GLU A 226 -4.15 -12.11 4.09
N ALA A 227 -3.40 -11.14 3.50
CA ALA A 227 -2.66 -10.15 4.27
C ALA A 227 -3.54 -9.04 4.89
N CYS A 228 -4.79 -8.89 4.43
CA CYS A 228 -5.78 -7.91 4.89
C CYS A 228 -7.00 -8.58 5.53
N MET A 229 -6.87 -9.85 5.90
CA MET A 229 -7.95 -10.63 6.51
C MET A 229 -8.46 -9.94 7.78
N PRO A 230 -9.79 -9.77 7.92
CA PRO A 230 -10.39 -9.25 9.14
C PRO A 230 -10.01 -10.06 10.37
N ILE A 231 -9.78 -9.38 11.49
CA ILE A 231 -9.32 -10.02 12.72
C ILE A 231 -10.34 -11.04 13.26
N GLU A 232 -11.63 -10.78 13.08
CA GLU A 232 -12.72 -11.71 13.46
C GLU A 232 -12.73 -12.98 12.58
N GLU A 233 -12.41 -12.88 11.30
CA GLU A 233 -12.28 -14.06 10.43
C GLU A 233 -11.03 -14.87 10.80
N MET A 234 -9.95 -14.20 11.15
CA MET A 234 -8.76 -14.86 11.67
C MET A 234 -9.04 -15.57 13.00
N ALA A 235 -9.82 -14.95 13.88
CA ALA A 235 -10.25 -15.55 15.16
C ALA A 235 -11.12 -16.80 14.93
N ALA A 236 -12.03 -16.77 13.96
CA ALA A 236 -12.90 -17.88 13.62
C ALA A 236 -12.15 -19.12 13.10
N ARG A 237 -10.90 -18.97 12.62
CA ARG A 237 -10.05 -20.09 12.19
C ARG A 237 -9.49 -20.92 13.36
N GLY A 238 -9.58 -20.42 14.59
CA GLY A 238 -9.18 -21.12 15.80
C GLY A 238 -8.56 -20.22 16.86
N GLU A 239 -8.65 -20.64 18.13
CA GLU A 239 -8.20 -19.90 19.33
C GLU A 239 -6.75 -19.39 19.20
N ASP A 240 -5.84 -20.22 18.72
CA ASP A 240 -4.42 -19.86 18.64
C ASP A 240 -4.02 -19.10 17.37
N THR A 241 -4.90 -18.97 16.36
CA THR A 241 -4.54 -18.39 15.05
C THR A 241 -3.95 -16.99 15.19
N MET A 242 -4.61 -16.11 15.95
CA MET A 242 -4.13 -14.74 16.16
C MET A 242 -2.79 -14.69 16.93
N ARG A 243 -2.53 -15.66 17.81
CA ARG A 243 -1.27 -15.75 18.59
C ARG A 243 -0.07 -16.16 17.74
N PHE A 244 -0.29 -16.79 16.59
CA PHE A 244 0.74 -17.02 15.54
C PHE A 244 0.80 -15.91 14.49
N GLY A 245 -0.14 -14.97 14.53
CA GLY A 245 -0.29 -13.83 13.66
C GLY A 245 -0.09 -12.48 14.38
N PRO A 246 -1.11 -11.58 14.31
CA PRO A 246 -0.98 -10.19 14.80
C PRO A 246 -0.78 -10.07 16.32
N LEU A 247 -1.29 -11.02 17.11
CA LEU A 247 -1.17 -11.01 18.56
C LEU A 247 -0.02 -11.87 19.09
N LYS A 248 0.95 -12.20 18.26
CA LYS A 248 2.10 -13.04 18.65
C LYS A 248 2.89 -12.40 19.80
N PRO A 249 3.09 -13.09 20.94
CA PRO A 249 3.84 -12.52 22.07
C PRO A 249 5.36 -12.62 21.91
N VAL A 250 5.85 -13.61 21.15
CA VAL A 250 7.26 -13.95 21.05
C VAL A 250 8.13 -12.77 20.62
N GLY A 251 9.18 -12.51 21.39
CA GLY A 251 10.11 -11.40 21.18
C GLY A 251 9.65 -10.06 21.74
N LEU A 252 8.59 -10.07 22.57
CA LEU A 252 8.09 -8.94 23.35
C LEU A 252 8.14 -9.28 24.83
N ILE A 253 9.08 -8.70 25.55
CA ILE A 253 9.20 -8.85 27.02
C ILE A 253 8.77 -7.53 27.64
N ASP A 254 7.85 -7.60 28.61
CA ASP A 254 7.45 -6.41 29.34
C ASP A 254 8.60 -5.95 30.25
N PRO A 255 9.18 -4.76 30.04
CA PRO A 255 10.31 -4.27 30.82
C PRO A 255 9.96 -4.01 32.30
N ARG A 256 8.67 -3.88 32.62
CA ARG A 256 8.21 -3.61 34.00
C ARG A 256 8.28 -4.86 34.89
N ASN A 257 8.14 -6.06 34.33
CA ASN A 257 8.06 -7.30 35.10
C ASN A 257 8.95 -8.42 34.53
N GLY A 258 9.61 -8.23 33.40
CA GLY A 258 10.49 -9.21 32.76
C GLY A 258 9.75 -10.44 32.18
N LYS A 259 8.42 -10.38 32.02
CA LYS A 259 7.62 -11.50 31.51
C LYS A 259 7.20 -11.34 30.06
N GLU A 260 7.08 -12.46 29.38
CA GLU A 260 6.35 -12.56 28.12
C GLU A 260 4.86 -12.77 28.43
N ALA A 261 3.98 -12.08 27.70
CA ALA A 261 2.55 -12.24 27.85
C ALA A 261 2.03 -13.46 27.07
N TYR A 262 0.79 -13.88 27.34
CA TYR A 262 0.14 -14.95 26.60
C TYR A 262 -0.19 -14.52 25.14
N ALA A 263 -0.65 -13.28 24.98
CA ALA A 263 -0.85 -12.62 23.68
C ALA A 263 -0.61 -11.11 23.80
N VAL A 264 -0.27 -10.42 22.73
CA VAL A 264 0.01 -8.98 22.74
C VAL A 264 -0.60 -8.29 21.53
N VAL A 265 -1.43 -7.28 21.75
CA VAL A 265 -1.84 -6.33 20.72
C VAL A 265 -0.82 -5.21 20.64
N GLN A 266 -0.34 -4.88 19.45
CA GLN A 266 0.59 -3.78 19.24
C GLN A 266 -0.14 -2.56 18.69
N LEU A 267 0.14 -1.39 19.25
CA LEU A 267 -0.31 -0.11 18.74
C LEU A 267 0.89 0.61 18.12
N ARG A 268 0.73 1.08 16.88
CA ARG A 268 1.75 1.85 16.17
C ARG A 268 1.35 3.31 16.13
N GLN A 269 2.33 4.19 16.35
CA GLN A 269 2.15 5.64 16.21
C GLN A 269 1.66 5.99 14.78
N ASP A 270 0.60 6.79 14.69
CA ASP A 270 -0.05 7.15 13.42
C ASP A 270 0.27 8.58 12.94
N ASN A 271 0.78 9.44 13.82
CA ASN A 271 1.18 10.81 13.49
C ASN A 271 2.45 11.26 14.24
N ALA A 272 3.12 12.31 13.75
CA ALA A 272 4.36 12.81 14.34
C ALA A 272 4.21 13.28 15.80
N ALA A 273 3.04 13.83 16.16
CA ALA A 273 2.73 14.27 17.52
C ALA A 273 2.55 13.13 18.53
N ALA A 274 2.57 11.85 18.09
CA ALA A 274 2.27 10.67 18.90
C ALA A 274 0.92 10.76 19.65
N SER A 275 -0.02 11.52 19.10
CA SER A 275 -1.37 11.69 19.66
C SER A 275 -2.38 10.65 19.16
N LEU A 276 -2.02 9.89 18.12
CA LEU A 276 -2.85 8.85 17.51
C LEU A 276 -2.08 7.54 17.37
N TYR A 277 -2.81 6.44 17.61
CA TYR A 277 -2.25 5.08 17.51
C TYR A 277 -3.17 4.15 16.70
N ASN A 278 -2.57 3.42 15.76
CA ASN A 278 -3.24 2.42 14.94
C ASN A 278 -3.11 1.03 15.56
N LEU A 279 -4.21 0.27 15.63
CA LEU A 279 -4.22 -1.12 16.09
C LEU A 279 -3.64 -2.02 14.98
N VAL A 280 -2.43 -2.55 15.20
CA VAL A 280 -1.71 -3.33 14.19
C VAL A 280 -2.36 -4.69 13.96
N GLY A 281 -2.78 -4.97 12.72
CA GLY A 281 -3.41 -6.24 12.36
C GLY A 281 -4.89 -6.37 12.75
N PHE A 282 -5.54 -5.26 13.09
CA PHE A 282 -6.95 -5.21 13.47
C PHE A 282 -7.85 -4.66 12.35
N GLN A 283 -7.57 -5.03 11.11
CA GLN A 283 -8.54 -4.83 10.04
C GLN A 283 -9.84 -5.55 10.42
N THR A 284 -10.99 -4.91 10.20
CA THR A 284 -12.26 -5.45 10.67
C THR A 284 -13.45 -4.92 9.89
N HIS A 285 -14.48 -5.73 9.74
CA HIS A 285 -15.81 -5.33 9.30
C HIS A 285 -16.86 -5.44 10.41
N LEU A 286 -16.43 -5.54 11.68
CA LEU A 286 -17.35 -5.46 12.81
C LEU A 286 -18.12 -4.15 12.80
N LYS A 287 -19.39 -4.17 13.22
CA LYS A 287 -20.17 -2.95 13.46
C LYS A 287 -19.46 -2.05 14.48
N TRP A 288 -19.54 -0.74 14.33
CA TRP A 288 -18.86 0.21 15.22
C TRP A 288 -19.16 0.03 16.72
N PRO A 289 -20.40 -0.27 17.17
CA PRO A 289 -20.66 -0.60 18.57
C PRO A 289 -19.89 -1.84 19.03
N GLU A 290 -19.76 -2.86 18.18
CA GLU A 290 -19.02 -4.09 18.47
C GLU A 290 -17.51 -3.82 18.55
N GLN A 291 -16.98 -2.97 17.67
CA GLN A 291 -15.57 -2.56 17.75
C GLN A 291 -15.27 -1.91 19.11
N ARG A 292 -16.13 -1.01 19.59
CA ARG A 292 -15.96 -0.41 20.93
C ARG A 292 -16.03 -1.45 22.03
N ARG A 293 -17.01 -2.35 21.98
CA ARG A 293 -17.22 -3.37 23.00
C ARG A 293 -16.07 -4.37 23.04
N VAL A 294 -15.71 -4.95 21.93
CA VAL A 294 -14.72 -6.02 21.84
C VAL A 294 -13.30 -5.47 21.97
N PHE A 295 -12.95 -4.40 21.27
CA PHE A 295 -11.60 -3.84 21.37
C PHE A 295 -11.36 -3.13 22.72
N GLY A 296 -12.43 -2.69 23.40
CA GLY A 296 -12.37 -2.24 24.80
C GLY A 296 -12.04 -3.34 25.82
N MET A 297 -12.03 -4.62 25.42
CA MET A 297 -11.54 -5.72 26.26
C MET A 297 -10.02 -5.89 26.20
N ILE A 298 -9.35 -5.22 25.28
CA ILE A 298 -7.88 -5.25 25.15
C ILE A 298 -7.29 -4.44 26.31
N PRO A 299 -6.34 -5.02 27.10
CA PRO A 299 -5.73 -4.31 28.23
C PRO A 299 -5.13 -2.97 27.81
N GLY A 300 -5.57 -1.91 28.47
CA GLY A 300 -5.17 -0.53 28.18
C GLY A 300 -6.07 0.22 27.19
N LEU A 301 -7.07 -0.45 26.61
CA LEU A 301 -8.03 0.16 25.67
C LEU A 301 -9.45 0.23 26.23
N GLU A 302 -9.65 -0.03 27.53
CA GLU A 302 -10.98 -0.08 28.14
C GLU A 302 -11.79 1.20 27.96
N ASN A 303 -11.10 2.34 27.89
CA ASN A 303 -11.69 3.66 27.69
C ASN A 303 -11.26 4.31 26.39
N ALA A 304 -10.74 3.52 25.43
CA ALA A 304 -10.16 4.05 24.21
C ALA A 304 -11.19 4.86 23.38
N GLU A 305 -10.78 6.03 22.96
CA GLU A 305 -11.53 6.89 22.05
C GLU A 305 -11.10 6.61 20.60
N PHE A 306 -12.04 6.06 19.83
CA PHE A 306 -11.82 5.75 18.42
C PHE A 306 -12.07 6.99 17.56
N VAL A 307 -11.01 7.54 16.98
CA VAL A 307 -11.11 8.62 15.98
C VAL A 307 -11.43 8.08 14.60
N ARG A 308 -11.10 6.79 14.38
CA ARG A 308 -11.42 6.05 13.18
C ARG A 308 -11.79 4.61 13.55
N PHE A 309 -12.92 4.15 13.03
CA PHE A 309 -13.30 2.74 13.10
C PHE A 309 -12.72 1.97 11.94
N GLY A 310 -12.51 0.68 12.13
CA GLY A 310 -12.22 -0.24 11.05
C GLY A 310 -13.40 -0.32 10.08
N VAL A 311 -13.11 -0.39 8.80
CA VAL A 311 -14.09 -0.47 7.70
C VAL A 311 -13.58 -1.42 6.64
N MET A 312 -14.47 -2.19 6.01
CA MET A 312 -14.13 -3.00 4.84
C MET A 312 -14.44 -2.22 3.56
N HIS A 313 -13.56 -2.31 2.58
CA HIS A 313 -13.71 -1.71 1.27
C HIS A 313 -13.62 -2.78 0.18
N LYS A 314 -14.47 -2.66 -0.83
CA LYS A 314 -14.38 -3.46 -2.04
C LYS A 314 -13.27 -2.89 -2.92
N ASN A 315 -12.27 -3.70 -3.21
CA ASN A 315 -11.19 -3.37 -4.12
C ASN A 315 -11.42 -4.03 -5.49
N THR A 316 -11.13 -3.30 -6.54
CA THR A 316 -11.28 -3.78 -7.91
C THR A 316 -9.91 -3.86 -8.58
N TYR A 317 -9.62 -4.95 -9.29
CA TYR A 317 -8.41 -5.10 -10.06
C TYR A 317 -8.67 -5.72 -11.44
N LEU A 318 -7.74 -5.51 -12.35
CA LEU A 318 -7.76 -6.02 -13.71
C LEU A 318 -7.15 -7.42 -13.77
N ASN A 319 -7.60 -8.25 -14.72
CA ASN A 319 -6.83 -9.43 -15.11
C ASN A 319 -5.63 -8.99 -15.98
N SER A 320 -4.72 -8.28 -15.34
CA SER A 320 -3.60 -7.58 -15.99
C SER A 320 -2.73 -8.46 -16.88
N PRO A 321 -2.43 -9.74 -16.56
CA PRO A 321 -1.63 -10.61 -17.43
C PRO A 321 -2.18 -10.75 -18.84
N GLN A 322 -3.49 -10.68 -19.00
CA GLN A 322 -4.15 -10.77 -20.31
C GLN A 322 -4.26 -9.39 -21.01
N LEU A 323 -4.28 -8.31 -20.23
CA LEU A 323 -4.60 -6.97 -20.70
C LEU A 323 -3.39 -6.07 -20.89
N LEU A 324 -2.41 -6.15 -19.98
CA LEU A 324 -1.28 -5.22 -19.91
C LEU A 324 0.02 -5.89 -20.35
N ASP A 325 0.94 -5.09 -20.86
CA ASP A 325 2.32 -5.48 -21.05
C ASP A 325 3.24 -5.00 -19.91
N LYS A 326 4.54 -5.24 -20.03
CA LYS A 326 5.56 -4.88 -19.03
C LYS A 326 5.68 -3.37 -18.78
N HIS A 327 5.17 -2.56 -19.67
CA HIS A 327 5.16 -1.09 -19.58
C HIS A 327 3.88 -0.54 -18.97
N PHE A 328 3.00 -1.43 -18.47
CA PHE A 328 1.71 -1.08 -17.89
C PHE A 328 0.70 -0.48 -18.87
N ASN A 329 0.96 -0.53 -20.17
CA ASN A 329 -0.01 -0.10 -21.15
C ASN A 329 -0.85 -1.26 -21.69
N LEU A 330 -2.03 -0.92 -22.21
CA LEU A 330 -2.91 -1.90 -22.84
C LEU A 330 -2.28 -2.50 -24.08
N ARG A 331 -2.31 -3.82 -24.19
CA ARG A 331 -1.89 -4.56 -25.40
C ARG A 331 -2.70 -4.17 -26.62
N SER A 332 -4.01 -3.90 -26.43
CA SER A 332 -4.94 -3.54 -27.50
C SER A 332 -4.87 -2.08 -27.92
N ASN A 333 -4.48 -1.16 -27.03
CA ASN A 333 -4.40 0.26 -27.30
C ASN A 333 -3.30 0.94 -26.48
N LYS A 334 -2.16 1.14 -27.08
CA LYS A 334 -0.93 1.60 -26.45
C LYS A 334 -0.99 3.01 -25.84
N ARG A 335 -2.02 3.80 -26.13
CA ARG A 335 -2.20 5.13 -25.53
C ARG A 335 -2.71 5.09 -24.09
N PHE A 336 -3.27 3.95 -23.63
CA PHE A 336 -3.79 3.78 -22.28
C PHE A 336 -2.82 2.99 -21.41
N TYR A 337 -2.45 3.57 -20.28
CA TYR A 337 -1.65 2.96 -19.23
C TYR A 337 -2.52 2.78 -17.99
N PHE A 338 -2.22 1.76 -17.20
CA PHE A 338 -2.86 1.51 -15.92
C PHE A 338 -1.81 1.42 -14.83
N ALA A 339 -2.08 2.00 -13.65
CA ALA A 339 -1.15 1.98 -12.54
C ALA A 339 -1.88 1.84 -11.20
N GLY A 340 -1.14 1.46 -10.18
CA GLY A 340 -1.67 1.28 -8.84
C GLY A 340 -2.28 -0.10 -8.62
N GLN A 341 -2.95 -0.25 -7.50
CA GLN A 341 -3.50 -1.52 -7.01
C GLN A 341 -4.47 -2.17 -8.01
N MET A 342 -5.15 -1.37 -8.82
CA MET A 342 -6.04 -1.89 -9.87
C MET A 342 -5.33 -2.77 -10.91
N THR A 343 -3.99 -2.71 -11.02
CA THR A 343 -3.22 -3.60 -11.91
C THR A 343 -2.88 -4.95 -11.27
N GLY A 344 -3.32 -5.19 -10.03
CA GLY A 344 -3.00 -6.41 -9.28
C GLY A 344 -1.64 -6.37 -8.58
N VAL A 345 -0.98 -5.22 -8.52
CA VAL A 345 0.08 -5.00 -7.54
C VAL A 345 -0.57 -4.66 -6.21
N GLU A 346 -0.22 -5.37 -5.14
CA GLU A 346 -0.84 -5.17 -3.82
C GLU A 346 0.09 -4.41 -2.89
N GLY A 347 -0.45 -3.33 -2.29
CA GLY A 347 0.24 -2.49 -1.31
C GLY A 347 0.61 -1.10 -1.81
N TYR A 348 0.82 -0.17 -0.85
CA TYR A 348 1.12 1.24 -1.13
C TYR A 348 2.41 1.45 -1.94
N VAL A 349 3.46 0.72 -1.56
CA VAL A 349 4.78 0.84 -2.20
C VAL A 349 4.74 0.29 -3.63
N GLU A 350 4.09 -0.86 -3.82
CA GLU A 350 3.89 -1.47 -5.13
C GLU A 350 3.02 -0.59 -6.03
N SER A 351 1.97 0.02 -5.47
CA SER A 351 1.13 0.98 -6.19
C SER A 351 1.93 2.18 -6.67
N ALA A 352 2.73 2.79 -5.80
CA ALA A 352 3.61 3.89 -6.17
C ALA A 352 4.64 3.47 -7.22
N ALA A 353 5.29 2.30 -7.05
CA ALA A 353 6.26 1.76 -8.01
C ALA A 353 5.64 1.52 -9.40
N SER A 354 4.42 1.01 -9.46
CA SER A 354 3.70 0.84 -10.73
C SER A 354 3.42 2.16 -11.42
N GLY A 355 3.06 3.21 -10.64
CA GLY A 355 2.88 4.57 -11.15
C GLY A 355 4.18 5.16 -11.71
N LEU A 356 5.29 4.93 -11.02
CA LEU A 356 6.63 5.31 -11.47
C LEU A 356 6.95 4.64 -12.82
N MET A 357 6.74 3.33 -12.93
CA MET A 357 6.99 2.57 -14.17
C MET A 357 6.10 3.01 -15.31
N ALA A 358 4.79 3.16 -15.08
CA ALA A 358 3.83 3.60 -16.08
C ALA A 358 4.12 5.03 -16.55
N GLY A 359 4.44 5.95 -15.61
CA GLY A 359 4.81 7.33 -15.93
C GLY A 359 6.08 7.42 -16.76
N LEU A 360 7.11 6.64 -16.41
CA LEU A 360 8.35 6.58 -17.17
C LEU A 360 8.13 6.02 -18.59
N ALA A 361 7.36 4.93 -18.71
CA ALA A 361 7.06 4.32 -20.00
C ALA A 361 6.23 5.27 -20.89
N ALA A 362 5.21 5.93 -20.35
CA ALA A 362 4.42 6.92 -21.04
C ALA A 362 5.27 8.13 -21.48
N ALA A 363 6.18 8.60 -20.62
CA ALA A 363 7.10 9.70 -20.97
C ALA A 363 7.98 9.35 -22.15
N ARG A 364 8.55 8.15 -22.17
CA ARG A 364 9.39 7.69 -23.29
C ARG A 364 8.59 7.55 -24.59
N ALA A 365 7.36 7.04 -24.50
CA ALA A 365 6.47 6.92 -25.64
C ALA A 365 6.10 8.30 -26.24
N VAL A 366 5.76 9.29 -25.39
CA VAL A 366 5.42 10.66 -25.82
C VAL A 366 6.62 11.37 -26.45
N LEU A 367 7.83 11.07 -25.97
CA LEU A 367 9.08 11.62 -26.51
C LEU A 367 9.67 10.80 -27.66
N GLU A 368 8.95 9.78 -28.13
CA GLU A 368 9.41 8.87 -29.20
C GLU A 368 10.77 8.22 -28.90
N LEU A 369 11.07 8.00 -27.60
CA LEU A 369 12.29 7.33 -27.17
C LEU A 369 12.11 5.81 -27.19
N PRO A 370 13.19 5.04 -27.35
CA PRO A 370 13.12 3.58 -27.29
C PRO A 370 12.49 3.08 -26.00
N GLU A 371 11.65 2.06 -26.07
CA GLU A 371 11.13 1.37 -24.89
C GLU A 371 12.28 0.78 -24.07
N VAL A 372 12.13 0.78 -22.74
CA VAL A 372 13.11 0.18 -21.82
C VAL A 372 12.39 -0.72 -20.83
N GLU A 373 12.94 -1.88 -20.58
CA GLU A 373 12.40 -2.84 -19.60
C GLU A 373 13.30 -2.87 -18.36
N PHE A 374 12.70 -2.80 -17.19
CA PHE A 374 13.43 -2.99 -15.93
C PHE A 374 14.03 -4.39 -15.89
N PRO A 375 15.31 -4.54 -15.45
CA PRO A 375 15.93 -5.85 -15.35
C PRO A 375 15.11 -6.81 -14.47
N GLU A 376 14.86 -8.02 -14.93
CA GLU A 376 14.02 -9.01 -14.24
C GLU A 376 14.47 -9.34 -12.81
N VAL A 377 15.76 -9.16 -12.54
CA VAL A 377 16.35 -9.38 -11.23
C VAL A 377 16.09 -8.26 -10.23
N THR A 378 15.48 -7.15 -10.66
CA THR A 378 15.03 -6.04 -9.79
C THR A 378 13.63 -6.29 -9.26
N ALA A 379 13.24 -5.61 -8.19
CA ALA A 379 11.87 -5.68 -7.67
C ALA A 379 10.86 -5.05 -8.66
N HIS A 380 11.23 -3.94 -9.34
CA HIS A 380 10.42 -3.35 -10.41
C HIS A 380 10.21 -4.31 -11.58
N GLY A 381 11.30 -4.92 -12.08
CA GLY A 381 11.20 -5.90 -13.17
C GLY A 381 10.38 -7.13 -12.80
N ALA A 382 10.49 -7.61 -11.56
CA ALA A 382 9.70 -8.72 -11.06
C ALA A 382 8.19 -8.39 -10.99
N LEU A 383 7.82 -7.18 -10.55
CA LEU A 383 6.42 -6.72 -10.57
C LEU A 383 5.90 -6.58 -11.99
N ALA A 384 6.68 -5.95 -12.89
CA ALA A 384 6.31 -5.80 -14.30
C ALA A 384 6.06 -7.17 -14.97
N ASN A 385 6.94 -8.14 -14.71
CA ASN A 385 6.77 -9.51 -15.19
C ASN A 385 5.52 -10.18 -14.62
N TYR A 386 5.24 -10.01 -13.32
CA TYR A 386 4.08 -10.61 -12.68
C TYR A 386 2.76 -10.13 -13.30
N ILE A 387 2.60 -8.82 -13.45
CA ILE A 387 1.34 -8.22 -13.96
C ILE A 387 1.15 -8.40 -15.48
N SER A 388 2.17 -8.81 -16.21
CA SER A 388 2.12 -8.91 -17.67
C SER A 388 2.32 -10.34 -18.20
N ASN A 389 2.49 -11.34 -17.33
CA ASN A 389 2.76 -12.72 -17.75
C ASN A 389 1.46 -13.45 -18.12
N PRO A 390 1.17 -13.68 -19.41
CA PRO A 390 -0.09 -14.29 -19.85
C PRO A 390 -0.25 -15.77 -19.48
N THR A 391 0.79 -16.40 -18.94
CA THR A 391 0.74 -17.80 -18.50
C THR A 391 0.15 -17.98 -17.10
N ILE A 392 -0.12 -16.88 -16.39
CA ILE A 392 -0.77 -16.93 -15.08
C ILE A 392 -2.29 -17.16 -15.28
N GLU A 393 -2.76 -18.35 -14.97
CA GLU A 393 -4.18 -18.72 -15.12
C GLU A 393 -5.06 -18.15 -14.00
N ASN A 394 -4.59 -18.20 -12.76
CA ASN A 394 -5.30 -17.72 -11.56
C ASN A 394 -4.59 -16.47 -11.02
N PHE A 395 -4.79 -15.35 -11.68
CA PHE A 395 -4.16 -14.08 -11.28
C PHE A 395 -4.80 -13.55 -10.01
N GLN A 396 -3.95 -13.24 -9.03
CA GLN A 396 -4.35 -12.65 -7.76
C GLN A 396 -3.47 -11.42 -7.45
N PRO A 397 -3.98 -10.41 -6.74
CA PRO A 397 -3.15 -9.31 -6.28
C PRO A 397 -1.94 -9.82 -5.49
N MET A 398 -0.76 -9.22 -5.73
CA MET A 398 0.49 -9.70 -5.16
C MET A 398 1.36 -8.57 -4.62
N ASN A 399 1.80 -8.72 -3.37
CA ASN A 399 2.89 -7.91 -2.84
C ASN A 399 4.22 -8.35 -3.42
N ILE A 400 5.15 -7.41 -3.58
CA ILE A 400 6.53 -7.77 -3.91
C ILE A 400 7.10 -8.72 -2.85
N ASN A 401 7.67 -9.82 -3.31
CA ASN A 401 8.35 -10.79 -2.49
C ASN A 401 9.54 -11.40 -3.25
N PHE A 402 10.52 -11.96 -2.53
CA PHE A 402 11.70 -12.54 -3.17
C PHE A 402 11.42 -13.80 -4.01
N GLY A 403 10.20 -14.35 -3.94
CA GLY A 403 9.78 -15.46 -4.80
C GLY A 403 9.46 -15.02 -6.23
N LEU A 404 9.12 -13.74 -6.44
CA LEU A 404 8.90 -13.15 -7.77
C LEU A 404 10.22 -12.83 -8.48
N ILE A 405 11.28 -12.58 -7.72
CA ILE A 405 12.61 -12.25 -8.25
C ILE A 405 13.35 -13.54 -8.64
N PRO A 406 13.96 -13.63 -9.82
CA PRO A 406 14.72 -14.81 -10.25
C PRO A 406 15.72 -15.27 -9.20
N PRO A 407 15.85 -16.59 -8.92
CA PRO A 407 16.72 -17.12 -7.90
C PRO A 407 18.19 -16.82 -8.17
N LEU A 408 19.03 -16.93 -7.14
CA LEU A 408 20.48 -16.91 -7.29
C LEU A 408 20.95 -18.22 -7.93
N THR A 409 22.03 -18.15 -8.69
CA THR A 409 22.67 -19.33 -9.29
C THR A 409 23.34 -20.23 -8.25
N VAL A 410 23.69 -19.66 -7.10
CA VAL A 410 24.31 -20.37 -5.96
C VAL A 410 23.31 -20.59 -4.82
N ARG A 411 23.39 -21.78 -4.20
CA ARG A 411 22.52 -22.14 -3.08
C ARG A 411 23.07 -21.55 -1.78
N ILE A 412 22.28 -20.65 -1.16
CA ILE A 412 22.58 -20.07 0.16
C ILE A 412 21.57 -20.61 1.17
N ARG A 413 22.07 -21.20 2.27
CA ARG A 413 21.21 -21.85 3.28
C ARG A 413 20.51 -20.86 4.22
N LYS A 414 21.22 -19.81 4.63
CA LYS A 414 20.68 -18.81 5.56
C LYS A 414 19.79 -17.80 4.81
N LYS A 415 18.51 -17.74 5.16
CA LYS A 415 17.51 -16.89 4.51
C LYS A 415 17.95 -15.42 4.43
N ARG A 416 18.50 -14.88 5.51
CA ARG A 416 18.93 -13.48 5.57
C ARG A 416 20.07 -13.19 4.58
N GLU A 417 21.09 -14.06 4.55
CA GLU A 417 22.21 -13.94 3.59
C GLU A 417 21.72 -14.08 2.14
N LYS A 418 20.82 -15.05 1.88
CA LYS A 418 20.18 -15.21 0.57
C LYS A 418 19.49 -13.94 0.12
N ASN A 419 18.65 -13.36 0.98
CA ASN A 419 17.89 -12.15 0.68
C ASN A 419 18.82 -10.95 0.44
N ALA A 420 19.86 -10.79 1.27
CA ALA A 420 20.86 -9.73 1.10
C ALA A 420 21.58 -9.82 -0.26
N GLN A 421 21.91 -11.04 -0.72
CA GLN A 421 22.54 -11.21 -2.02
C GLN A 421 21.59 -10.98 -3.20
N ILE A 422 20.32 -11.37 -3.08
CA ILE A 422 19.28 -11.02 -4.07
C ILE A 422 19.17 -9.51 -4.19
N ALA A 423 19.09 -8.81 -3.03
CA ALA A 423 18.99 -7.35 -3.01
C ALA A 423 20.24 -6.67 -3.61
N ALA A 424 21.43 -7.14 -3.26
CA ALA A 424 22.68 -6.59 -3.82
C ALA A 424 22.73 -6.74 -5.35
N ARG A 425 22.38 -7.93 -5.88
CA ARG A 425 22.31 -8.18 -7.33
C ARG A 425 21.27 -7.26 -8.00
N ALA A 426 20.10 -7.08 -7.38
CA ALA A 426 19.04 -6.24 -7.91
C ALA A 426 19.48 -4.78 -8.00
N LEU A 427 20.12 -4.25 -6.95
CA LEU A 427 20.60 -2.87 -6.91
C LEU A 427 21.77 -2.64 -7.89
N GLU A 428 22.68 -3.59 -8.06
CA GLU A 428 23.73 -3.53 -9.07
C GLU A 428 23.15 -3.51 -10.50
N ALA A 429 22.16 -4.37 -10.77
CA ALA A 429 21.47 -4.39 -12.06
C ALA A 429 20.72 -3.08 -12.33
N LEU A 430 20.09 -2.51 -11.31
CA LEU A 430 19.42 -1.22 -11.42
C LEU A 430 20.41 -0.09 -11.70
N ASP A 431 21.52 -0.04 -10.98
CA ASP A 431 22.56 0.98 -11.19
C ASP A 431 23.12 0.93 -12.62
N GLY A 432 23.30 -0.27 -13.18
CA GLY A 432 23.66 -0.47 -14.58
C GLY A 432 22.57 -0.05 -15.57
N PHE A 433 21.33 -0.06 -15.15
CA PHE A 433 20.17 0.30 -15.97
C PHE A 433 19.88 1.82 -15.96
N LEU A 434 20.18 2.55 -14.87
CA LEU A 434 19.91 3.97 -14.73
C LEU A 434 20.42 4.85 -15.91
N PRO A 435 21.58 4.59 -16.52
CA PRO A 435 22.03 5.36 -17.69
C PRO A 435 21.05 5.28 -18.88
N ALA A 436 20.40 4.11 -19.10
CA ALA A 436 19.43 3.94 -20.19
C ALA A 436 18.13 4.75 -19.98
N LEU A 437 17.86 5.18 -18.75
CA LEU A 437 16.71 6.02 -18.42
C LEU A 437 16.97 7.51 -18.67
N LYS A 438 18.25 7.93 -18.70
CA LYS A 438 18.59 9.32 -18.96
C LYS A 438 18.25 9.63 -20.43
N THR A 439 17.39 10.60 -20.64
CA THR A 439 17.25 11.23 -21.94
C THR A 439 18.59 11.90 -22.24
N GLU A 440 19.28 11.50 -23.31
CA GLU A 440 20.29 12.37 -23.88
C GLU A 440 19.55 13.64 -24.32
N GLN A 441 19.68 14.70 -23.53
CA GLN A 441 19.31 16.04 -23.99
C GLN A 441 20.29 16.37 -25.12
N ALA A 442 19.81 16.20 -26.35
CA ALA A 442 20.51 16.67 -27.53
C ALA A 442 20.48 18.21 -27.62
#